data_90de8d8f2f58c7b741c0cf54fa9201fa
#
_entry.id   90de8d8f2f58c7b741c0cf54fa9201fa
#
_cell.length_a   1.000
_cell.length_b   1.000
_cell.length_c   1.000
_cell.angle_alpha   90.00
_cell.angle_beta   90.00
_cell.angle_gamma   90.00
#
_symmetry.space_group_name_H-M   'P 1'
#
loop_
_entity.id
_entity.type
_entity.pdbx_description
1 polymer ?
#
loop_
_entity_poly.entity_id
_entity_poly.type
_entity_poly.pdbx_seq_one_letter_code
_entity_poly.pdbx_strand_id
1 'polypeptide(L)'
;MKKFLFVLFIFLAGSQVRAQEIHKFTATGFLEYLNTTWAPEHTTRWTNLSVVYNRLDLHWYPVKSLEFSAGVRNNFNFGPMMAGYYPYYTDALLKDYGWLNMTFNLAKDSSYLLYTNIDRLNMKWTLKKFEMTIGRQRINWGINLVWNPNDIFNTYNYFDFDYVERPGSDAILMQYYTGDFSSLQLAAKLDRDNQLTAALMYKFNVNNYDLQFLGGVMEKDLVVGMGWAGQIKGVGFTGEASYFRNLDRFADTTGQLVASVSANFTFPNQLFVNGSVIYNSRGTTGPAGMGTFVLLGNVNPKTLTRSRFDMFGEVSYPVTPLIKADVSGIFNPNDNSLFAGPSLDFSLTENLDLYVMGQLFFGKPQTEFGDFGQMYYLRLKWSF
;
A
#
# COMPACT_ATOMS: atom_id res chain seq x y z
N MET A 1 -28.83 -22.35 -0.84
CA MET A 1 -27.67 -23.26 -0.74
C MET A 1 -27.20 -23.88 -2.06
N LYS A 2 -28.07 -24.20 -3.04
CA LYS A 2 -27.63 -24.85 -4.31
C LYS A 2 -26.92 -23.93 -5.34
N LYS A 3 -27.04 -22.63 -5.23
CA LYS A 3 -26.38 -21.67 -6.14
C LYS A 3 -24.95 -21.29 -5.73
N PHE A 4 -24.55 -21.54 -4.48
CA PHE A 4 -23.22 -21.24 -3.97
C PHE A 4 -22.18 -22.30 -4.34
N LEU A 5 -22.59 -23.55 -4.51
CA LEU A 5 -21.69 -24.64 -4.92
C LEU A 5 -21.28 -24.56 -6.40
N PHE A 6 -22.04 -23.87 -7.24
CA PHE A 6 -21.77 -23.80 -8.69
C PHE A 6 -20.61 -22.88 -9.05
N VAL A 7 -20.39 -21.82 -8.23
CA VAL A 7 -19.26 -20.89 -8.46
C VAL A 7 -17.92 -21.50 -8.02
N LEU A 8 -17.93 -22.37 -7.01
CA LEU A 8 -16.71 -23.04 -6.54
C LEU A 8 -16.21 -24.16 -7.49
N PHE A 9 -17.10 -24.75 -8.29
CA PHE A 9 -16.76 -25.90 -9.16
C PHE A 9 -16.17 -25.50 -10.53
N ILE A 10 -16.34 -24.22 -10.97
CA ILE A 10 -15.77 -23.75 -12.25
C ILE A 10 -14.24 -23.54 -12.14
N PHE A 11 -13.68 -23.45 -10.95
CA PHE A 11 -12.25 -23.18 -10.72
C PHE A 11 -11.33 -24.42 -10.70
N LEU A 12 -11.87 -25.64 -10.73
CA LEU A 12 -11.06 -26.87 -10.62
C LEU A 12 -10.74 -27.57 -11.95
N ALA A 13 -11.20 -27.04 -13.09
CA ALA A 13 -10.99 -27.68 -14.39
C ALA A 13 -10.20 -26.75 -15.32
N GLY A 14 -8.87 -26.78 -15.26
CA GLY A 14 -8.12 -26.11 -16.33
C GLY A 14 -6.66 -25.75 -16.09
N SER A 15 -5.85 -26.57 -15.46
CA SER A 15 -4.39 -26.40 -15.55
C SER A 15 -3.76 -27.45 -16.46
N GLN A 16 -3.79 -27.19 -17.76
CA GLN A 16 -2.85 -27.80 -18.71
C GLN A 16 -1.91 -26.71 -19.20
N VAL A 17 -0.72 -26.65 -18.61
CA VAL A 17 0.37 -25.79 -19.06
C VAL A 17 0.84 -26.27 -20.44
N ARG A 18 0.58 -25.48 -21.48
CA ARG A 18 1.29 -25.58 -22.77
C ARG A 18 2.16 -24.34 -22.93
N ALA A 19 3.45 -24.56 -23.10
CA ALA A 19 4.44 -23.52 -23.36
C ALA A 19 4.20 -22.83 -24.71
N GLN A 20 4.35 -21.47 -24.71
CA GLN A 20 4.50 -20.58 -25.87
C GLN A 20 3.32 -20.44 -26.84
N GLU A 21 2.13 -20.12 -26.35
CA GLU A 21 1.21 -19.24 -27.09
C GLU A 21 1.06 -17.94 -26.30
N ILE A 22 1.08 -16.79 -27.01
CA ILE A 22 0.71 -15.50 -26.41
C ILE A 22 -0.76 -15.65 -26.01
N HIS A 23 -0.98 -16.05 -24.78
CA HIS A 23 -2.35 -16.18 -24.26
C HIS A 23 -3.02 -14.82 -24.32
N LYS A 24 -4.04 -14.69 -25.17
CA LYS A 24 -4.84 -13.46 -25.24
C LYS A 24 -5.56 -13.13 -23.94
N PHE A 25 -5.61 -14.07 -23.02
CA PHE A 25 -6.24 -13.93 -21.71
C PHE A 25 -5.40 -14.66 -20.67
N THR A 26 -5.14 -13.96 -19.56
CA THR A 26 -4.48 -14.56 -18.38
C THR A 26 -5.37 -14.32 -17.15
N ALA A 27 -5.41 -15.31 -16.28
CA ALA A 27 -6.09 -15.24 -15.00
C ALA A 27 -5.14 -15.79 -13.94
N THR A 28 -4.89 -15.00 -12.92
CA THR A 28 -4.10 -15.38 -11.73
C THR A 28 -4.86 -14.95 -10.49
N GLY A 29 -4.51 -15.54 -9.35
CA GLY A 29 -5.21 -15.17 -8.14
C GLY A 29 -4.67 -15.86 -6.90
N PHE A 30 -5.34 -15.61 -5.79
CA PHE A 30 -5.05 -16.28 -4.54
C PHE A 30 -6.29 -16.44 -3.66
N LEU A 31 -6.22 -17.40 -2.77
CA LEU A 31 -7.11 -17.55 -1.63
C LEU A 31 -6.28 -17.40 -0.36
N GLU A 32 -6.76 -16.58 0.57
CA GLU A 32 -6.02 -16.24 1.77
C GLU A 32 -6.94 -16.28 3.00
N TYR A 33 -6.41 -16.80 4.09
CA TYR A 33 -6.98 -16.68 5.41
C TYR A 33 -6.05 -15.84 6.29
N LEU A 34 -6.58 -14.77 6.87
CA LEU A 34 -5.88 -13.91 7.83
C LEU A 34 -6.63 -13.94 9.15
N ASN A 35 -5.93 -14.28 10.23
CA ASN A 35 -6.40 -14.05 11.59
C ASN A 35 -5.60 -12.92 12.23
N THR A 36 -6.30 -11.95 12.77
CA THR A 36 -5.76 -10.84 13.56
C THR A 36 -6.24 -10.98 14.98
N THR A 37 -5.34 -11.07 15.94
CA THR A 37 -5.63 -11.04 17.36
C THR A 37 -5.13 -9.75 17.96
N TRP A 38 -5.99 -8.96 18.55
CA TRP A 38 -5.65 -7.70 19.21
C TRP A 38 -5.73 -7.85 20.73
N ALA A 39 -4.63 -7.50 21.38
CA ALA A 39 -4.46 -7.39 22.83
C ALA A 39 -4.33 -5.90 23.19
N PRO A 40 -5.43 -5.21 23.52
CA PRO A 40 -5.43 -3.78 23.86
C PRO A 40 -4.61 -3.48 25.11
N GLU A 41 -3.96 -2.29 25.17
CA GLU A 41 -3.08 -1.90 26.29
C GLU A 41 -3.80 -1.86 27.64
N HIS A 42 -5.04 -1.39 27.67
CA HIS A 42 -5.76 -1.09 28.92
C HIS A 42 -6.80 -2.14 29.32
N THR A 43 -6.80 -3.32 28.71
CA THR A 43 -7.75 -4.40 29.01
C THR A 43 -7.12 -5.76 28.83
N THR A 44 -7.56 -6.72 29.65
CA THR A 44 -7.15 -8.12 29.51
C THR A 44 -8.02 -8.91 28.51
N ARG A 45 -9.02 -8.27 27.92
CA ARG A 45 -9.92 -8.92 26.95
C ARG A 45 -9.32 -8.81 25.54
N TRP A 46 -8.68 -9.88 25.12
CA TRP A 46 -8.25 -10.02 23.75
C TRP A 46 -9.45 -10.22 22.83
N THR A 47 -9.35 -9.68 21.63
CA THR A 47 -10.38 -9.86 20.60
C THR A 47 -9.72 -10.28 19.29
N ASN A 48 -10.46 -10.96 18.41
CA ASN A 48 -9.93 -11.38 17.14
C ASN A 48 -10.87 -11.05 15.98
N LEU A 49 -10.26 -10.95 14.80
CA LEU A 49 -10.88 -10.82 13.51
C LEU A 49 -10.32 -11.89 12.60
N SER A 50 -11.19 -12.63 11.94
CA SER A 50 -10.82 -13.55 10.87
C SER A 50 -11.32 -13.02 9.54
N VAL A 51 -10.48 -13.09 8.53
CA VAL A 51 -10.83 -12.67 7.17
C VAL A 51 -10.44 -13.78 6.19
N VAL A 52 -11.35 -14.11 5.30
CA VAL A 52 -11.07 -14.93 4.13
C VAL A 52 -11.12 -14.04 2.91
N TYR A 53 -10.02 -13.97 2.20
CA TYR A 53 -9.93 -13.24 0.93
C TYR A 53 -9.87 -14.20 -0.25
N ASN A 54 -10.46 -13.79 -1.34
CA ASN A 54 -10.20 -14.33 -2.66
C ASN A 54 -9.91 -13.17 -3.60
N ARG A 55 -8.79 -13.23 -4.30
CA ARG A 55 -8.44 -12.27 -5.34
C ARG A 55 -8.32 -12.95 -6.68
N LEU A 56 -8.82 -12.28 -7.71
CA LEU A 56 -8.70 -12.69 -9.10
C LEU A 56 -8.22 -11.50 -9.93
N ASP A 57 -7.09 -11.67 -10.59
CA ASP A 57 -6.52 -10.71 -11.54
C ASP A 57 -6.67 -11.26 -12.96
N LEU A 58 -7.35 -10.51 -13.80
CA LEU A 58 -7.69 -10.85 -15.16
C LEU A 58 -7.03 -9.87 -16.13
N HIS A 59 -6.35 -10.37 -17.15
CA HIS A 59 -5.77 -9.56 -18.21
C HIS A 59 -6.21 -10.09 -19.57
N TRP A 60 -6.69 -9.20 -20.43
CA TRP A 60 -7.10 -9.52 -21.78
C TRP A 60 -6.35 -8.66 -22.79
N TYR A 61 -5.69 -9.32 -23.75
CA TYR A 61 -4.86 -8.71 -24.79
C TYR A 61 -5.48 -8.93 -26.17
N PRO A 62 -6.52 -8.19 -26.59
CA PRO A 62 -7.17 -8.39 -27.89
C PRO A 62 -6.22 -8.17 -29.05
N VAL A 63 -5.33 -7.18 -28.91
CA VAL A 63 -4.22 -6.86 -29.84
C VAL A 63 -2.98 -6.46 -29.06
N LYS A 64 -1.78 -6.50 -29.68
CA LYS A 64 -0.50 -6.19 -29.00
C LYS A 64 -0.43 -4.78 -28.37
N SER A 65 -1.21 -3.84 -28.85
CA SER A 65 -1.22 -2.46 -28.37
C SER A 65 -2.29 -2.17 -27.33
N LEU A 66 -3.14 -3.14 -26.99
CA LEU A 66 -4.28 -2.92 -26.10
C LEU A 66 -4.40 -4.03 -25.06
N GLU A 67 -4.48 -3.63 -23.80
CA GLU A 67 -4.67 -4.47 -22.64
C GLU A 67 -5.87 -3.99 -21.83
N PHE A 68 -6.72 -4.91 -21.40
CA PHE A 68 -7.74 -4.69 -20.38
C PHE A 68 -7.37 -5.47 -19.13
N SER A 69 -7.42 -4.82 -17.98
CA SER A 69 -7.11 -5.42 -16.69
C SER A 69 -8.28 -5.26 -15.72
N ALA A 70 -8.61 -6.33 -14.99
CA ALA A 70 -9.57 -6.29 -13.91
C ALA A 70 -9.03 -7.05 -12.70
N GLY A 71 -9.07 -6.44 -11.52
CA GLY A 71 -8.72 -7.05 -10.24
C GLY A 71 -9.93 -7.02 -9.33
N VAL A 72 -10.43 -8.20 -8.95
CA VAL A 72 -11.60 -8.37 -8.10
C VAL A 72 -11.19 -9.05 -6.80
N ARG A 73 -11.56 -8.47 -5.67
CA ARG A 73 -11.29 -9.00 -4.33
C ARG A 73 -12.61 -9.23 -3.60
N ASN A 74 -12.83 -10.46 -3.14
CA ASN A 74 -13.94 -10.81 -2.27
C ASN A 74 -13.41 -10.97 -0.85
N ASN A 75 -14.10 -10.37 0.13
CA ASN A 75 -13.67 -10.33 1.51
C ASN A 75 -14.80 -10.83 2.42
N PHE A 76 -14.51 -11.83 3.21
CA PHE A 76 -15.42 -12.35 4.23
C PHE A 76 -14.80 -12.12 5.61
N ASN A 77 -15.27 -11.10 6.32
CA ASN A 77 -14.79 -10.70 7.64
C ASN A 77 -15.76 -11.23 8.70
N PHE A 78 -15.23 -11.85 9.76
CA PHE A 78 -16.04 -12.39 10.87
C PHE A 78 -15.22 -12.46 12.16
N GLY A 79 -15.91 -12.60 13.28
CA GLY A 79 -15.29 -12.74 14.59
C GLY A 79 -15.73 -11.69 15.60
N PRO A 80 -15.31 -11.82 16.87
CA PRO A 80 -15.73 -10.95 17.97
C PRO A 80 -15.44 -9.46 17.75
N MET A 81 -14.35 -9.13 17.04
CA MET A 81 -14.01 -7.74 16.71
C MET A 81 -15.09 -7.11 15.81
N MET A 82 -15.68 -7.87 14.88
CA MET A 82 -16.78 -7.37 14.05
C MET A 82 -17.96 -6.92 14.91
N ALA A 83 -18.39 -7.78 15.84
CA ALA A 83 -19.51 -7.48 16.73
C ALA A 83 -19.21 -6.31 17.66
N GLY A 84 -17.98 -6.23 18.18
CA GLY A 84 -17.56 -5.19 19.12
C GLY A 84 -17.51 -3.77 18.54
N TYR A 85 -17.25 -3.66 17.25
CA TYR A 85 -17.10 -2.36 16.56
C TYR A 85 -18.14 -2.10 15.48
N TYR A 86 -19.21 -2.89 15.42
CA TYR A 86 -20.33 -2.69 14.52
C TYR A 86 -21.18 -1.47 14.94
N PRO A 87 -21.70 -0.62 14.02
CA PRO A 87 -21.53 -0.68 12.57
C PRO A 87 -20.28 0.06 12.04
N TYR A 88 -19.55 0.76 12.90
CA TYR A 88 -18.44 1.63 12.52
C TYR A 88 -17.39 0.92 11.62
N TYR A 89 -16.99 -0.29 12.03
CA TYR A 89 -15.98 -1.05 11.29
C TYR A 89 -16.49 -1.51 9.92
N THR A 90 -17.74 -1.98 9.85
CA THR A 90 -18.36 -2.39 8.56
C THR A 90 -18.51 -1.23 7.60
N ASP A 91 -18.92 -0.07 8.08
CA ASP A 91 -19.10 1.12 7.24
C ASP A 91 -17.76 1.67 6.74
N ALA A 92 -16.70 1.58 7.55
CA ALA A 92 -15.35 1.93 7.14
C ALA A 92 -14.81 1.01 6.04
N LEU A 93 -15.02 -0.31 6.14
CA LEU A 93 -14.60 -1.29 5.13
C LEU A 93 -15.38 -1.17 3.80
N LEU A 94 -16.64 -0.73 3.85
CA LEU A 94 -17.48 -0.54 2.67
C LEU A 94 -17.26 0.81 1.97
N LYS A 95 -16.45 1.69 2.57
CA LYS A 95 -16.20 3.02 2.00
C LYS A 95 -15.22 2.92 0.83
N ASP A 96 -15.71 3.20 -0.38
CA ASP A 96 -14.86 3.40 -1.55
C ASP A 96 -14.40 4.86 -1.62
N TYR A 97 -13.12 5.08 -1.80
CA TYR A 97 -12.51 6.42 -1.91
C TYR A 97 -12.32 6.86 -3.37
N GLY A 98 -12.56 5.96 -4.34
CA GLY A 98 -12.55 6.30 -5.76
C GLY A 98 -13.76 7.13 -6.18
N TRP A 99 -13.69 7.76 -7.36
CA TRP A 99 -14.77 8.51 -7.97
C TRP A 99 -15.97 7.61 -8.26
N LEU A 100 -15.72 6.40 -8.77
CA LEU A 100 -16.72 5.37 -8.96
C LEU A 100 -16.79 4.48 -7.71
N ASN A 101 -17.99 4.24 -7.18
CA ASN A 101 -18.14 3.26 -6.12
C ASN A 101 -18.08 1.84 -6.69
N MET A 102 -16.98 1.15 -6.47
CA MET A 102 -16.74 -0.23 -6.91
C MET A 102 -16.61 -1.20 -5.72
N THR A 103 -17.17 -0.84 -4.57
CA THR A 103 -17.27 -1.69 -3.37
C THR A 103 -18.73 -2.08 -3.15
N PHE A 104 -19.00 -3.38 -3.17
CA PHE A 104 -20.35 -3.94 -3.16
C PHE A 104 -20.56 -4.78 -1.91
N ASN A 105 -21.46 -4.37 -1.04
CA ASN A 105 -21.91 -5.19 0.08
C ASN A 105 -22.78 -6.34 -0.44
N LEU A 106 -22.37 -7.58 -0.18
CA LEU A 106 -23.11 -8.78 -0.57
C LEU A 106 -23.98 -9.30 0.57
N ALA A 107 -23.45 -9.26 1.81
CA ALA A 107 -24.18 -9.62 3.01
C ALA A 107 -23.49 -9.02 4.24
N LYS A 108 -24.25 -8.49 5.19
CA LYS A 108 -23.73 -7.98 6.46
C LYS A 108 -24.67 -8.26 7.63
N ASP A 109 -24.06 -8.51 8.78
CA ASP A 109 -24.69 -8.56 10.08
C ASP A 109 -23.71 -8.00 11.13
N SER A 110 -24.10 -7.90 12.36
CA SER A 110 -23.22 -7.50 13.46
C SER A 110 -21.99 -8.41 13.61
N SER A 111 -22.09 -9.69 13.24
CA SER A 111 -21.05 -10.69 13.41
C SER A 111 -20.21 -10.98 12.18
N TYR A 112 -20.62 -10.51 11.00
CA TYR A 112 -19.89 -10.72 9.74
C TYR A 112 -20.18 -9.67 8.68
N LEU A 113 -19.23 -9.56 7.73
CA LEU A 113 -19.37 -8.76 6.52
C LEU A 113 -18.79 -9.53 5.34
N LEU A 114 -19.61 -9.71 4.28
CA LEU A 114 -19.17 -10.22 2.99
C LEU A 114 -19.32 -9.12 1.95
N TYR A 115 -18.22 -8.71 1.33
CA TYR A 115 -18.22 -7.67 0.31
C TYR A 115 -17.21 -7.96 -0.80
N THR A 116 -17.47 -7.39 -1.98
CA THR A 116 -16.58 -7.42 -3.14
C THR A 116 -16.06 -6.02 -3.41
N ASN A 117 -14.78 -5.92 -3.69
CA ASN A 117 -14.13 -4.70 -4.13
C ASN A 117 -13.44 -4.94 -5.47
N ILE A 118 -13.64 -4.03 -6.42
CA ILE A 118 -12.91 -4.00 -7.70
C ILE A 118 -11.84 -2.92 -7.57
N ASP A 119 -10.60 -3.32 -7.35
CA ASP A 119 -9.49 -2.41 -7.13
C ASP A 119 -8.65 -2.13 -8.38
N ARG A 120 -8.91 -2.88 -9.46
CA ARG A 120 -8.37 -2.65 -10.81
C ARG A 120 -9.48 -2.84 -11.83
N LEU A 121 -9.67 -1.85 -12.68
CA LEU A 121 -10.53 -1.93 -13.86
C LEU A 121 -10.08 -0.87 -14.84
N ASN A 122 -9.18 -1.22 -15.74
CA ASN A 122 -8.57 -0.26 -16.63
C ASN A 122 -8.28 -0.83 -18.02
N MET A 123 -8.09 0.08 -18.94
CA MET A 123 -7.63 -0.15 -20.31
C MET A 123 -6.28 0.56 -20.49
N LYS A 124 -5.27 -0.18 -20.94
CA LYS A 124 -3.96 0.36 -21.31
C LYS A 124 -3.78 0.27 -22.82
N TRP A 125 -3.40 1.39 -23.43
CA TRP A 125 -3.08 1.51 -24.84
C TRP A 125 -1.62 1.93 -25.00
N THR A 126 -0.87 1.16 -25.78
CA THR A 126 0.56 1.39 -26.06
C THR A 126 0.78 1.66 -27.53
N LEU A 127 1.37 2.80 -27.86
CA LEU A 127 1.72 3.18 -29.23
C LEU A 127 3.17 3.69 -29.28
N LYS A 128 4.09 2.84 -29.73
CA LYS A 128 5.54 3.15 -29.77
C LYS A 128 6.05 3.63 -28.40
N LYS A 129 6.41 4.92 -28.29
CA LYS A 129 6.92 5.57 -27.08
C LYS A 129 5.82 6.17 -26.19
N PHE A 130 4.56 6.01 -26.55
CA PHE A 130 3.42 6.55 -25.80
C PHE A 130 2.59 5.44 -25.21
N GLU A 131 2.23 5.58 -23.93
CA GLU A 131 1.29 4.71 -23.22
C GLU A 131 0.20 5.56 -22.56
N MET A 132 -1.02 5.06 -22.58
CA MET A 132 -2.13 5.68 -21.89
C MET A 132 -2.94 4.60 -21.16
N THR A 133 -3.19 4.81 -19.87
CA THR A 133 -4.04 3.94 -19.07
C THR A 133 -5.22 4.75 -18.53
N ILE A 134 -6.43 4.24 -18.70
CA ILE A 134 -7.68 4.89 -18.26
C ILE A 134 -8.46 3.90 -17.39
N GLY A 135 -8.99 4.36 -16.27
CA GLY A 135 -9.80 3.58 -15.34
C GLY A 135 -9.15 3.42 -13.99
N ARG A 136 -9.66 2.49 -13.18
CA ARG A 136 -9.12 2.21 -11.84
C ARG A 136 -7.79 1.49 -11.94
N GLN A 137 -6.73 2.18 -11.56
CA GLN A 137 -5.35 1.74 -11.66
C GLN A 137 -4.53 2.24 -10.48
N ARG A 138 -3.41 1.58 -10.20
CA ARG A 138 -2.43 2.11 -9.25
C ARG A 138 -1.43 3.02 -9.99
N ILE A 139 -1.30 4.24 -9.52
CA ILE A 139 -0.26 5.18 -9.94
C ILE A 139 0.72 5.29 -8.77
N ASN A 140 1.94 4.83 -8.95
CA ASN A 140 2.97 4.84 -7.93
C ASN A 140 4.14 5.73 -8.37
N TRP A 141 4.30 6.87 -7.70
CA TRP A 141 5.41 7.81 -7.91
C TRP A 141 6.41 7.80 -6.77
N GLY A 142 6.17 6.97 -5.76
CA GLY A 142 7.09 6.76 -4.65
C GLY A 142 8.32 5.95 -5.05
N ILE A 143 9.44 6.25 -4.43
CA ILE A 143 10.75 5.60 -4.63
C ILE A 143 11.14 4.79 -3.38
N ASN A 144 10.85 5.31 -2.19
CA ASN A 144 11.28 4.73 -0.92
C ASN A 144 10.45 3.49 -0.56
N LEU A 145 11.01 2.63 0.29
CA LEU A 145 10.34 1.40 0.73
C LEU A 145 9.24 1.67 1.77
N VAL A 146 9.39 2.69 2.61
CA VAL A 146 8.51 2.91 3.77
C VAL A 146 7.65 4.15 3.59
N TRP A 147 8.24 5.30 3.45
CA TRP A 147 7.53 6.57 3.35
C TRP A 147 7.73 7.23 2.00
N ASN A 148 6.64 7.48 1.30
CA ASN A 148 6.64 7.98 -0.08
C ASN A 148 5.89 9.32 -0.20
N PRO A 149 6.54 10.46 0.12
CA PRO A 149 5.92 11.78 -0.02
C PRO A 149 5.51 12.14 -1.45
N ASN A 150 6.14 11.52 -2.47
CA ASN A 150 5.83 11.75 -3.88
C ASN A 150 4.66 10.90 -4.40
N ASP A 151 4.18 9.92 -3.62
CA ASP A 151 3.06 9.08 -4.04
C ASP A 151 1.70 9.76 -3.77
N ILE A 152 1.44 10.85 -4.49
CA ILE A 152 0.27 11.71 -4.32
C ILE A 152 -1.05 11.11 -4.84
N PHE A 153 -0.98 10.02 -5.61
CA PHE A 153 -2.16 9.35 -6.18
C PHE A 153 -2.62 8.16 -5.35
N ASN A 154 -1.68 7.33 -4.88
CA ASN A 154 -1.98 6.08 -4.19
C ASN A 154 -1.11 5.89 -2.94
N THR A 155 -1.05 6.94 -2.11
CA THR A 155 -0.36 6.87 -0.81
C THR A 155 -0.84 5.68 0.00
N TYR A 156 0.09 5.00 0.66
CA TYR A 156 -0.23 3.84 1.47
C TYR A 156 0.31 3.96 2.90
N ASN A 157 -0.29 3.18 3.80
CA ASN A 157 0.17 3.06 5.16
C ASN A 157 1.13 1.87 5.29
N TYR A 158 2.30 2.07 5.88
CA TYR A 158 3.27 1.01 6.15
C TYR A 158 2.68 -0.13 6.99
N PHE A 159 1.75 0.16 7.88
CA PHE A 159 1.11 -0.81 8.78
C PHE A 159 0.11 -1.74 8.08
N ASP A 160 -0.31 -1.41 6.87
CA ASP A 160 -1.17 -2.26 6.04
C ASP A 160 -0.32 -3.21 5.19
N PHE A 161 0.25 -4.23 5.84
CA PHE A 161 1.14 -5.20 5.21
C PHE A 161 0.41 -6.23 4.33
N ASP A 162 -0.88 -6.43 4.58
CA ASP A 162 -1.68 -7.49 3.96
C ASP A 162 -2.24 -7.11 2.58
N TYR A 163 -2.32 -5.83 2.28
CA TYR A 163 -2.81 -5.34 1.00
C TYR A 163 -1.67 -4.96 0.04
N VAL A 164 -0.92 -5.95 -0.42
CA VAL A 164 0.25 -5.77 -1.30
C VAL A 164 -0.11 -5.06 -2.61
N GLU A 165 -1.27 -5.39 -3.21
CA GLU A 165 -1.75 -4.81 -4.47
C GLU A 165 -2.16 -3.35 -4.33
N ARG A 166 -2.56 -2.94 -3.13
CA ARG A 166 -3.00 -1.58 -2.73
C ARG A 166 -4.16 -1.03 -3.55
N PRO A 167 -5.00 -0.15 -2.98
CA PRO A 167 -6.15 0.43 -3.68
C PRO A 167 -5.75 1.15 -4.97
N GLY A 168 -6.61 1.08 -5.98
CA GLY A 168 -6.48 1.86 -7.21
C GLY A 168 -7.10 3.25 -7.10
N SER A 169 -6.72 4.13 -8.03
CA SER A 169 -7.34 5.42 -8.27
C SER A 169 -8.10 5.42 -9.60
N ASP A 170 -9.26 6.05 -9.64
CA ASP A 170 -10.01 6.28 -10.89
C ASP A 170 -9.33 7.42 -11.64
N ALA A 171 -8.49 7.08 -12.61
CA ALA A 171 -7.51 8.00 -13.16
C ALA A 171 -7.26 7.82 -14.66
N ILE A 172 -6.66 8.84 -15.25
CA ILE A 172 -5.99 8.80 -16.55
C ILE A 172 -4.51 8.99 -16.28
N LEU A 173 -3.68 8.07 -16.79
CA LEU A 173 -2.23 8.17 -16.80
C LEU A 173 -1.74 8.14 -18.24
N MET A 174 -1.00 9.15 -18.65
CA MET A 174 -0.32 9.24 -19.91
C MET A 174 1.18 9.23 -19.66
N GLN A 175 1.92 8.40 -20.40
CA GLN A 175 3.38 8.32 -20.30
C GLN A 175 4.00 8.39 -21.67
N TYR A 176 5.04 9.22 -21.81
CA TYR A 176 5.84 9.34 -23.01
C TYR A 176 7.31 9.08 -22.68
N TYR A 177 7.92 8.09 -23.33
CA TYR A 177 9.32 7.75 -23.19
C TYR A 177 10.16 8.70 -24.01
N THR A 178 10.86 9.63 -23.37
CA THR A 178 11.70 10.64 -24.01
C THR A 178 13.07 10.07 -24.42
N GLY A 179 13.53 9.02 -23.75
CA GLY A 179 14.76 8.28 -24.00
C GLY A 179 14.70 6.89 -23.35
N ASP A 180 15.81 6.17 -23.37
CA ASP A 180 15.87 4.80 -22.83
C ASP A 180 15.69 4.76 -21.30
N PHE A 181 16.14 5.80 -20.61
CA PHE A 181 16.04 5.95 -19.15
C PHE A 181 15.32 7.23 -18.73
N SER A 182 14.47 7.77 -19.60
CA SER A 182 13.72 9.00 -19.29
C SER A 182 12.29 8.93 -19.78
N SER A 183 11.38 9.47 -18.97
CA SER A 183 9.96 9.51 -19.28
C SER A 183 9.27 10.73 -18.69
N LEU A 184 8.25 11.19 -19.38
CA LEU A 184 7.32 12.21 -18.94
C LEU A 184 5.98 11.54 -18.66
N GLN A 185 5.41 11.76 -17.46
CA GLN A 185 4.13 11.22 -17.08
C GLN A 185 3.18 12.37 -16.72
N LEU A 186 1.96 12.30 -17.23
CA LEU A 186 0.85 13.16 -16.83
C LEU A 186 -0.24 12.26 -16.24
N ALA A 187 -0.63 12.52 -15.01
CA ALA A 187 -1.69 11.77 -14.33
C ALA A 187 -2.75 12.71 -13.78
N ALA A 188 -4.01 12.28 -13.85
CA ALA A 188 -5.14 12.98 -13.25
C ALA A 188 -6.14 11.97 -12.68
N LYS A 189 -6.61 12.18 -11.44
CA LYS A 189 -7.68 11.42 -10.78
C LYS A 189 -8.72 12.34 -10.18
N LEU A 190 -9.92 11.84 -10.05
CA LEU A 190 -10.95 12.36 -9.16
C LEU A 190 -11.15 11.36 -8.01
N ASP A 191 -11.44 11.87 -6.84
CA ASP A 191 -11.86 11.08 -5.70
C ASP A 191 -13.40 11.08 -5.55
N ARG A 192 -13.89 10.41 -4.51
CA ARG A 192 -15.32 10.34 -4.18
C ARG A 192 -15.98 11.70 -3.97
N ASP A 193 -15.22 12.68 -3.45
CA ASP A 193 -15.70 14.03 -3.12
C ASP A 193 -15.51 15.00 -4.31
N ASN A 194 -15.21 14.47 -5.51
CA ASN A 194 -14.87 15.21 -6.73
C ASN A 194 -13.65 16.12 -6.58
N GLN A 195 -12.74 15.80 -5.67
CA GLN A 195 -11.48 16.52 -5.54
C GLN A 195 -10.52 16.04 -6.63
N LEU A 196 -9.92 16.99 -7.33
CA LEU A 196 -8.95 16.72 -8.40
C LEU A 196 -7.53 16.58 -7.83
N THR A 197 -6.85 15.50 -8.21
CA THR A 197 -5.38 15.42 -8.13
C THR A 197 -4.86 15.28 -9.57
N ALA A 198 -4.03 16.21 -10.02
CA ALA A 198 -3.43 16.20 -11.35
C ALA A 198 -2.00 16.72 -11.30
N ALA A 199 -1.07 15.97 -11.87
CA ALA A 199 0.34 16.34 -11.83
C ALA A 199 1.12 15.80 -13.02
N LEU A 200 2.22 16.48 -13.33
CA LEU A 200 3.23 16.09 -14.29
C LEU A 200 4.46 15.61 -13.53
N MET A 201 5.08 14.50 -13.99
CA MET A 201 6.34 14.00 -13.47
C MET A 201 7.31 13.78 -14.63
N TYR A 202 8.54 14.25 -14.48
CA TYR A 202 9.65 13.93 -15.37
C TYR A 202 10.68 13.10 -14.61
N LYS A 203 11.00 11.92 -15.17
CA LYS A 203 12.01 11.01 -14.67
C LYS A 203 13.12 10.82 -15.67
N PHE A 204 14.38 10.85 -15.20
CA PHE A 204 15.56 10.64 -16.03
C PHE A 204 16.73 10.11 -15.20
N ASN A 205 17.72 9.48 -15.87
CA ASN A 205 18.93 8.98 -15.22
C ASN A 205 20.13 9.88 -15.54
N VAL A 206 20.91 10.20 -14.52
CA VAL A 206 22.19 10.92 -14.64
C VAL A 206 23.20 10.28 -13.68
N ASN A 207 24.36 9.89 -14.21
CA ASN A 207 25.46 9.32 -13.42
C ASN A 207 25.03 8.14 -12.52
N ASN A 208 24.21 7.24 -13.05
CA ASN A 208 23.62 6.09 -12.33
C ASN A 208 22.65 6.47 -11.18
N TYR A 209 22.18 7.72 -11.14
CA TYR A 209 21.07 8.12 -10.29
C TYR A 209 19.83 8.35 -11.13
N ASP A 210 18.75 7.69 -10.77
CA ASP A 210 17.42 8.04 -11.25
C ASP A 210 16.93 9.26 -10.47
N LEU A 211 16.63 10.32 -11.20
CA LEU A 211 16.07 11.55 -10.65
C LEU A 211 14.65 11.72 -11.14
N GLN A 212 13.77 12.21 -10.26
CA GLN A 212 12.40 12.58 -10.63
C GLN A 212 12.03 13.94 -10.05
N PHE A 213 11.24 14.69 -10.84
CA PHE A 213 10.63 15.95 -10.44
C PHE A 213 9.15 15.89 -10.78
N LEU A 214 8.32 16.33 -9.88
CA LEU A 214 6.88 16.39 -10.07
C LEU A 214 6.34 17.76 -9.70
N GLY A 215 5.24 18.15 -10.35
CA GLY A 215 4.53 19.37 -10.05
C GLY A 215 3.07 19.28 -10.49
N GLY A 216 2.16 19.82 -9.67
CA GLY A 216 0.74 19.76 -9.96
C GLY A 216 -0.13 20.22 -8.80
N VAL A 217 -1.33 19.69 -8.75
CA VAL A 217 -2.31 19.95 -7.70
C VAL A 217 -2.76 18.64 -7.08
N MET A 218 -2.88 18.61 -5.76
CA MET A 218 -3.47 17.52 -5.01
C MET A 218 -4.63 18.10 -4.17
N GLU A 219 -5.85 17.83 -4.62
CA GLU A 219 -7.06 18.38 -4.02
C GLU A 219 -7.01 19.93 -4.01
N LYS A 220 -6.76 20.54 -2.86
CA LYS A 220 -6.65 21.99 -2.68
C LYS A 220 -5.22 22.52 -2.54
N ASP A 221 -4.24 21.66 -2.72
CA ASP A 221 -2.83 22.01 -2.52
C ASP A 221 -2.08 22.05 -3.86
N LEU A 222 -1.29 23.10 -4.10
CA LEU A 222 -0.18 23.05 -5.04
C LEU A 222 0.86 22.08 -4.50
N VAL A 223 1.37 21.20 -5.34
CA VAL A 223 2.40 20.22 -4.99
C VAL A 223 3.60 20.38 -5.91
N VAL A 224 4.79 20.41 -5.31
CA VAL A 224 6.07 20.29 -6.01
C VAL A 224 6.89 19.25 -5.27
N GLY A 225 7.42 18.27 -6.00
CA GLY A 225 8.21 17.20 -5.40
C GLY A 225 9.44 16.84 -6.23
N MET A 226 10.38 16.21 -5.55
CA MET A 226 11.60 15.66 -6.14
C MET A 226 11.95 14.33 -5.48
N GLY A 227 12.70 13.50 -6.20
CA GLY A 227 13.20 12.25 -5.64
C GLY A 227 14.44 11.77 -6.38
N TRP A 228 15.18 10.89 -5.73
CA TRP A 228 16.35 10.25 -6.31
C TRP A 228 16.47 8.80 -5.85
N ALA A 229 17.01 7.95 -6.71
CA ALA A 229 17.41 6.59 -6.39
C ALA A 229 18.78 6.31 -7.03
N GLY A 230 19.71 5.82 -6.24
CA GLY A 230 21.06 5.48 -6.69
C GLY A 230 21.81 4.67 -5.65
N GLN A 231 23.13 4.62 -5.80
CA GLN A 231 24.00 3.87 -4.88
C GLN A 231 25.24 4.66 -4.50
N ILE A 232 25.67 4.54 -3.24
CA ILE A 232 26.92 5.07 -2.73
C ILE A 232 27.76 3.88 -2.25
N LYS A 233 28.83 3.53 -3.00
CA LYS A 233 29.73 2.40 -2.67
C LYS A 233 28.97 1.08 -2.40
N GLY A 234 27.94 0.80 -3.19
CA GLY A 234 27.12 -0.42 -3.08
C GLY A 234 25.95 -0.33 -2.07
N VAL A 235 25.88 0.74 -1.27
CA VAL A 235 24.72 1.02 -0.42
C VAL A 235 23.67 1.71 -1.27
N GLY A 236 22.45 1.16 -1.36
CA GLY A 236 21.31 1.80 -1.98
C GLY A 236 20.99 3.09 -1.23
N PHE A 237 20.80 4.19 -1.95
CA PHE A 237 20.51 5.50 -1.38
C PHE A 237 19.38 6.16 -2.13
N THR A 238 18.26 6.34 -1.46
CA THR A 238 17.03 6.89 -2.04
C THR A 238 16.49 8.03 -1.19
N GLY A 239 15.75 8.92 -1.80
CA GLY A 239 15.06 9.96 -1.06
C GLY A 239 13.98 10.63 -1.88
N GLU A 240 13.05 11.23 -1.18
CA GLU A 240 11.91 11.95 -1.72
C GLU A 240 11.60 13.17 -0.87
N ALA A 241 11.12 14.21 -1.52
CA ALA A 241 10.59 15.39 -0.84
C ALA A 241 9.42 15.97 -1.64
N SER A 242 8.32 16.26 -0.96
CA SER A 242 7.17 16.97 -1.53
C SER A 242 6.79 18.17 -0.67
N TYR A 243 6.59 19.29 -1.32
CA TYR A 243 6.11 20.53 -0.71
C TYR A 243 4.67 20.77 -1.14
N PHE A 244 3.79 20.99 -0.16
CA PHE A 244 2.36 21.22 -0.33
C PHE A 244 2.01 22.61 0.13
N ARG A 245 1.23 23.37 -0.67
CA ARG A 245 0.77 24.70 -0.29
C ARG A 245 -0.68 24.90 -0.70
N ASN A 246 -1.51 25.24 0.27
CA ASN A 246 -2.94 25.41 0.04
C ASN A 246 -3.22 26.55 -0.94
N LEU A 247 -4.00 26.28 -1.98
CA LEU A 247 -4.32 27.24 -3.04
C LEU A 247 -5.32 28.31 -2.57
N ASP A 248 -6.30 27.92 -1.73
CA ASP A 248 -7.32 28.86 -1.22
C ASP A 248 -6.71 29.89 -0.25
N ARG A 249 -5.58 29.57 0.38
CA ARG A 249 -4.88 30.40 1.38
C ARG A 249 -3.41 30.57 1.03
N PHE A 250 -3.11 30.73 -0.25
CA PHE A 250 -1.73 30.73 -0.74
C PHE A 250 -0.86 31.83 -0.11
N ALA A 251 -1.41 33.01 0.12
CA ALA A 251 -0.71 34.12 0.75
C ALA A 251 -0.65 34.00 2.27
N ASP A 252 -1.69 33.45 2.91
CA ASP A 252 -1.91 33.51 4.34
C ASP A 252 -1.31 32.36 5.14
N THR A 253 -0.87 31.28 4.46
CA THR A 253 -0.32 30.08 5.12
C THR A 253 1.05 29.72 4.61
N THR A 254 1.90 29.23 5.50
CA THR A 254 3.11 28.50 5.10
C THR A 254 2.77 27.14 4.58
N GLY A 255 3.51 26.64 3.57
CA GLY A 255 3.35 25.28 3.07
C GLY A 255 3.79 24.23 4.09
N GLN A 256 3.67 22.98 3.68
CA GLN A 256 4.13 21.82 4.44
C GLN A 256 5.15 21.06 3.58
N LEU A 257 6.33 20.81 4.12
CA LEU A 257 7.35 19.97 3.55
C LEU A 257 7.30 18.60 4.23
N VAL A 258 7.21 17.54 3.43
CA VAL A 258 7.40 16.15 3.87
C VAL A 258 8.55 15.58 3.06
N ALA A 259 9.55 15.03 3.72
CA ALA A 259 10.74 14.47 3.09
C ALA A 259 11.14 13.17 3.76
N SER A 260 11.60 12.20 2.99
CA SER A 260 12.14 10.94 3.50
C SER A 260 13.42 10.57 2.79
N VAL A 261 14.35 9.98 3.52
CA VAL A 261 15.63 9.48 3.03
C VAL A 261 15.82 8.06 3.54
N SER A 262 16.29 7.16 2.68
CA SER A 262 16.52 5.77 3.02
C SER A 262 17.87 5.30 2.51
N ALA A 263 18.47 4.39 3.28
CA ALA A 263 19.67 3.67 2.88
C ALA A 263 19.50 2.18 3.17
N ASN A 264 19.88 1.33 2.21
CA ASN A 264 19.77 -0.11 2.37
C ASN A 264 21.01 -0.84 1.84
N PHE A 265 21.28 -2.01 2.40
CA PHE A 265 22.39 -2.83 1.98
C PHE A 265 22.09 -4.31 2.17
N THR A 266 22.46 -5.12 1.17
CA THR A 266 22.41 -6.58 1.27
C THR A 266 23.84 -7.12 1.37
N PHE A 267 24.14 -7.78 2.48
CA PHE A 267 25.44 -8.42 2.71
C PHE A 267 25.60 -9.69 1.87
N PRO A 268 26.84 -10.18 1.63
CA PRO A 268 27.08 -11.41 0.88
C PRO A 268 26.42 -12.66 1.47
N ASN A 269 26.14 -12.68 2.77
CA ASN A 269 25.39 -13.73 3.46
C ASN A 269 23.84 -13.56 3.35
N GLN A 270 23.37 -12.67 2.48
CA GLN A 270 21.97 -12.34 2.23
C GLN A 270 21.27 -11.60 3.38
N LEU A 271 22.00 -11.17 4.42
CA LEU A 271 21.44 -10.28 5.41
C LEU A 271 21.10 -8.94 4.76
N PHE A 272 19.84 -8.54 4.80
CA PHE A 272 19.37 -7.23 4.33
C PHE A 272 19.19 -6.30 5.52
N VAL A 273 19.66 -5.07 5.38
CA VAL A 273 19.48 -4.01 6.37
C VAL A 273 18.96 -2.77 5.66
N ASN A 274 17.96 -2.13 6.23
CA ASN A 274 17.38 -0.89 5.73
C ASN A 274 17.19 0.10 6.88
N GLY A 275 17.51 1.36 6.63
CA GLY A 275 17.24 2.47 7.54
C GLY A 275 16.59 3.62 6.78
N SER A 276 15.61 4.26 7.39
CA SER A 276 14.93 5.42 6.79
C SER A 276 14.58 6.45 7.84
N VAL A 277 14.52 7.72 7.42
CA VAL A 277 14.05 8.83 8.26
C VAL A 277 13.03 9.62 7.47
N ILE A 278 11.92 9.97 8.12
CA ILE A 278 10.94 10.93 7.59
C ILE A 278 10.96 12.22 8.39
N TYR A 279 10.80 13.33 7.69
CA TYR A 279 10.60 14.68 8.25
C TYR A 279 9.27 15.26 7.78
N ASN A 280 8.49 15.79 8.72
CA ASN A 280 7.25 16.52 8.45
C ASN A 280 7.32 17.90 9.11
N SER A 281 7.39 18.97 8.33
CA SER A 281 7.53 20.34 8.83
C SER A 281 6.36 20.79 9.71
N ARG A 282 5.18 20.17 9.58
CA ARG A 282 3.99 20.42 10.40
C ARG A 282 3.75 19.34 11.46
N GLY A 283 4.64 18.36 11.56
CA GLY A 283 4.59 17.34 12.59
C GLY A 283 4.82 17.92 13.98
N THR A 284 4.24 17.27 14.99
CA THR A 284 4.42 17.66 16.40
C THR A 284 5.82 17.32 16.90
N THR A 285 6.29 18.11 17.87
CA THR A 285 7.56 17.89 18.59
C THR A 285 7.36 17.35 20.01
N GLY A 286 6.15 16.99 20.36
CA GLY A 286 5.75 16.37 21.63
C GLY A 286 4.88 15.15 21.37
N PRO A 287 4.09 14.71 22.35
CA PRO A 287 3.17 13.58 22.18
C PRO A 287 2.29 13.75 20.95
N ALA A 288 2.40 12.82 20.01
CA ALA A 288 1.74 12.91 18.72
C ALA A 288 0.28 12.42 18.74
N GLY A 289 -0.15 11.86 19.86
CA GLY A 289 -1.42 11.14 19.98
C GLY A 289 -1.37 9.85 19.17
N MET A 290 -2.44 9.07 19.20
CA MET A 290 -2.53 7.79 18.52
C MET A 290 -2.16 7.94 17.03
N GLY A 291 -1.21 7.15 16.55
CA GLY A 291 -0.62 7.25 15.21
C GLY A 291 -1.60 7.00 14.07
N THR A 292 -1.14 7.25 12.85
CA THR A 292 -1.95 7.09 11.62
C THR A 292 -2.32 5.63 11.32
N PHE A 293 -1.64 4.66 11.93
CA PHE A 293 -1.90 3.22 11.76
C PHE A 293 -3.28 2.78 12.28
N VAL A 294 -3.90 3.54 13.18
CA VAL A 294 -5.25 3.27 13.70
C VAL A 294 -6.34 3.72 12.72
N LEU A 295 -6.00 4.54 11.74
CA LEU A 295 -6.98 5.07 10.81
C LEU A 295 -7.29 4.03 9.72
N LEU A 296 -8.48 3.45 9.79
CA LEU A 296 -9.11 2.71 8.68
C LEU A 296 -9.48 3.68 7.53
N GLY A 297 -8.57 4.54 7.15
CA GLY A 297 -8.87 5.65 6.26
C GLY A 297 -7.81 5.89 5.19
N ASN A 298 -8.14 6.79 4.28
CA ASN A 298 -7.25 7.20 3.21
C ASN A 298 -6.02 7.91 3.77
N VAL A 299 -4.85 7.31 3.61
CA VAL A 299 -3.57 7.93 3.98
C VAL A 299 -3.20 8.97 2.94
N ASN A 300 -2.68 10.10 3.40
CA ASN A 300 -2.31 11.24 2.58
C ASN A 300 -0.79 11.48 2.72
N PRO A 301 -0.08 11.87 1.66
CA PRO A 301 1.37 12.15 1.74
C PRO A 301 1.76 13.17 2.82
N LYS A 302 0.84 14.06 3.19
CA LYS A 302 1.05 15.06 4.26
C LYS A 302 0.96 14.47 5.67
N THR A 303 0.39 13.27 5.82
CA THR A 303 0.11 12.60 7.09
C THR A 303 0.77 11.23 7.21
N LEU A 304 1.85 10.97 6.46
CA LEU A 304 2.64 9.75 6.58
C LEU A 304 3.21 9.53 7.98
N THR A 305 3.45 10.63 8.70
CA THR A 305 3.73 10.67 10.12
C THR A 305 3.01 11.87 10.76
N ARG A 306 2.59 11.73 12.01
CA ARG A 306 2.10 12.84 12.84
C ARG A 306 3.21 13.60 13.52
N SER A 307 4.35 12.97 13.69
CA SER A 307 5.54 13.53 14.33
C SER A 307 6.37 14.35 13.35
N ARG A 308 7.24 15.19 13.90
CA ARG A 308 8.20 15.96 13.11
C ARG A 308 9.25 15.04 12.46
N PHE A 309 9.67 14.01 13.19
CA PHE A 309 10.63 13.00 12.72
C PHE A 309 10.18 11.63 13.19
N ASP A 310 10.29 10.64 12.31
CA ASP A 310 10.31 9.24 12.65
C ASP A 310 11.51 8.55 11.99
N MET A 311 12.03 7.53 12.66
CA MET A 311 13.17 6.74 12.23
C MET A 311 12.72 5.29 12.07
N PHE A 312 12.99 4.71 10.91
CA PHE A 312 12.71 3.30 10.60
C PHE A 312 14.00 2.51 10.52
N GLY A 313 13.95 1.28 10.99
CA GLY A 313 14.99 0.28 10.83
C GLY A 313 14.39 -1.08 10.51
N GLU A 314 15.06 -1.85 9.65
CA GLU A 314 14.67 -3.20 9.26
C GLU A 314 15.90 -4.09 9.09
N VAL A 315 15.81 -5.30 9.59
CA VAL A 315 16.77 -6.37 9.36
C VAL A 315 16.03 -7.61 8.92
N SER A 316 16.41 -8.15 7.76
CA SER A 316 15.77 -9.30 7.14
C SER A 316 16.82 -10.34 6.77
N TYR A 317 16.55 -11.62 7.05
CA TYR A 317 17.46 -12.71 6.80
C TYR A 317 16.75 -13.99 6.35
N PRO A 318 17.16 -14.63 5.25
CA PRO A 318 16.69 -15.97 4.88
C PRO A 318 17.40 -17.00 5.77
N VAL A 319 16.73 -17.42 6.86
CA VAL A 319 17.26 -18.43 7.81
C VAL A 319 17.47 -19.76 7.10
N THR A 320 16.57 -20.09 6.19
CA THR A 320 16.69 -21.18 5.22
C THR A 320 16.11 -20.72 3.88
N PRO A 321 16.27 -21.46 2.77
CA PRO A 321 15.61 -21.11 1.51
C PRO A 321 14.08 -21.05 1.59
N LEU A 322 13.47 -21.68 2.61
CA LEU A 322 12.02 -21.73 2.81
C LEU A 322 11.54 -20.89 4.00
N ILE A 323 12.44 -20.27 4.77
CA ILE A 323 12.10 -19.51 5.97
C ILE A 323 12.83 -18.18 5.94
N LYS A 324 12.08 -17.09 5.90
CA LYS A 324 12.60 -15.73 6.03
C LYS A 324 12.18 -15.15 7.38
N ALA A 325 13.14 -14.60 8.12
CA ALA A 325 12.88 -13.84 9.33
C ALA A 325 13.11 -12.34 9.06
N ASP A 326 12.23 -11.52 9.59
CA ASP A 326 12.32 -10.07 9.48
C ASP A 326 12.00 -9.41 10.83
N VAL A 327 12.70 -8.34 11.14
CA VAL A 327 12.40 -7.45 12.27
C VAL A 327 12.49 -6.02 11.77
N SER A 328 11.36 -5.32 11.81
CA SER A 328 11.29 -3.90 11.51
C SER A 328 10.87 -3.08 12.72
N GLY A 329 11.13 -1.79 12.70
CA GLY A 329 10.69 -0.90 13.76
C GLY A 329 10.64 0.56 13.33
N ILE A 330 9.78 1.33 13.99
CA ILE A 330 9.68 2.78 13.85
C ILE A 330 9.85 3.40 15.25
N PHE A 331 10.83 4.26 15.39
CA PHE A 331 11.07 5.03 16.60
C PHE A 331 10.72 6.50 16.38
N ASN A 332 9.87 7.03 17.26
CA ASN A 332 9.56 8.45 17.30
C ASN A 332 10.42 9.15 18.36
N PRO A 333 11.46 9.92 17.97
CA PRO A 333 12.33 10.60 18.93
C PRO A 333 11.66 11.81 19.61
N ASN A 334 10.52 12.31 19.12
CA ASN A 334 9.84 13.46 19.67
C ASN A 334 9.02 13.12 20.94
N ASP A 335 8.53 11.87 21.05
CA ASP A 335 7.73 11.41 22.18
C ASP A 335 8.24 10.11 22.83
N ASN A 336 9.36 9.56 22.32
CA ASN A 336 10.02 8.34 22.79
C ASN A 336 9.11 7.08 22.72
N SER A 337 8.26 7.01 21.71
CA SER A 337 7.46 5.81 21.43
C SER A 337 8.09 4.95 20.33
N LEU A 338 7.77 3.66 20.33
CA LEU A 338 8.38 2.64 19.46
C LEU A 338 7.32 1.70 18.94
N PHE A 339 7.36 1.44 17.64
CA PHE A 339 6.74 0.28 17.01
C PHE A 339 7.81 -0.77 16.70
N ALA A 340 7.51 -2.06 16.93
CA ALA A 340 8.33 -3.19 16.48
C ALA A 340 7.47 -4.22 15.75
N GLY A 341 7.96 -4.69 14.59
CA GLY A 341 7.26 -5.61 13.69
C GLY A 341 8.08 -6.88 13.41
N PRO A 342 8.25 -7.81 14.36
CA PRO A 342 8.86 -9.10 14.06
C PRO A 342 7.96 -9.96 13.19
N SER A 343 8.53 -10.63 12.19
CA SER A 343 7.79 -11.55 11.33
C SER A 343 8.58 -12.76 10.87
N LEU A 344 7.88 -13.83 10.54
CA LEU A 344 8.41 -15.05 9.93
C LEU A 344 7.53 -15.41 8.73
N ASP A 345 8.17 -15.66 7.60
CA ASP A 345 7.55 -16.13 6.38
C ASP A 345 8.04 -17.55 6.07
N PHE A 346 7.10 -18.48 5.85
CA PHE A 346 7.35 -19.88 5.59
C PHE A 346 6.75 -20.28 4.24
N SER A 347 7.57 -20.63 3.28
CA SER A 347 7.11 -21.28 2.03
C SER A 347 6.86 -22.76 2.31
N LEU A 348 5.59 -23.13 2.52
CA LEU A 348 5.20 -24.50 2.85
C LEU A 348 5.22 -25.40 1.61
N THR A 349 4.80 -24.88 0.47
CA THR A 349 4.89 -25.48 -0.87
C THR A 349 5.16 -24.37 -1.89
N GLU A 350 5.29 -24.72 -3.17
CA GLU A 350 5.49 -23.76 -4.27
C GLU A 350 4.40 -22.65 -4.32
N ASN A 351 3.19 -22.95 -3.85
CA ASN A 351 2.02 -22.06 -3.96
C ASN A 351 1.38 -21.73 -2.61
N LEU A 352 1.93 -22.23 -1.50
CA LEU A 352 1.33 -22.07 -0.17
C LEU A 352 2.34 -21.47 0.80
N ASP A 353 2.02 -20.29 1.30
CA ASP A 353 2.83 -19.54 2.25
C ASP A 353 2.10 -19.35 3.58
N LEU A 354 2.83 -19.51 4.68
CA LEU A 354 2.39 -19.17 6.04
C LEU A 354 3.21 -17.99 6.54
N TYR A 355 2.53 -16.94 6.97
CA TYR A 355 3.15 -15.73 7.51
C TYR A 355 2.65 -15.48 8.94
N VAL A 356 3.60 -15.24 9.84
CA VAL A 356 3.31 -14.89 11.24
C VAL A 356 3.99 -13.56 11.54
N MET A 357 3.24 -12.62 12.12
CA MET A 357 3.75 -11.27 12.42
C MET A 357 3.20 -10.76 13.75
N GLY A 358 4.02 -10.01 14.48
CA GLY A 358 3.60 -9.13 15.56
C GLY A 358 3.67 -7.67 15.15
N GLN A 359 2.67 -6.88 15.49
CA GLN A 359 2.77 -5.42 15.51
C GLN A 359 2.73 -5.00 16.99
N LEU A 360 3.89 -4.65 17.51
CA LEU A 360 4.12 -4.40 18.92
C LEU A 360 4.34 -2.89 19.12
N PHE A 361 3.47 -2.28 19.92
CA PHE A 361 3.45 -0.83 20.13
C PHE A 361 3.83 -0.52 21.56
N PHE A 362 4.77 0.41 21.75
CA PHE A 362 5.34 0.79 23.04
C PHE A 362 5.41 2.31 23.15
N GLY A 363 4.92 2.84 24.25
CA GLY A 363 4.96 4.28 24.52
C GLY A 363 4.19 4.65 25.77
N LYS A 364 4.33 5.90 26.20
CA LYS A 364 3.49 6.48 27.26
C LYS A 364 2.10 6.80 26.68
N PRO A 365 1.08 6.99 27.53
CA PRO A 365 -0.20 7.49 27.07
C PRO A 365 -0.08 8.76 26.20
N GLN A 366 -0.88 8.81 25.12
CA GLN A 366 -0.92 9.91 24.15
C GLN A 366 0.34 10.07 23.27
N THR A 367 1.29 9.14 23.30
CA THR A 367 2.39 9.07 22.32
C THR A 367 1.93 8.38 21.04
N GLU A 368 2.72 8.49 19.95
CA GLU A 368 2.33 7.96 18.64
C GLU A 368 2.07 6.45 18.66
N PHE A 369 2.90 5.69 19.37
CA PHE A 369 2.82 4.23 19.49
C PHE A 369 2.39 3.77 20.91
N GLY A 370 1.91 4.67 21.76
CA GLY A 370 1.27 4.32 23.04
C GLY A 370 -0.22 3.99 22.86
N ASP A 371 -0.86 3.54 23.94
CA ASP A 371 -2.32 3.34 24.09
C ASP A 371 -2.98 2.28 23.18
N PHE A 372 -2.29 1.72 22.20
CA PHE A 372 -2.90 0.79 21.24
C PHE A 372 -2.88 -0.67 21.69
N GLY A 373 -1.81 -1.10 22.35
CA GLY A 373 -1.57 -2.50 22.68
C GLY A 373 -0.91 -3.27 21.55
N GLN A 374 -1.09 -4.58 21.48
CA GLN A 374 -0.35 -5.47 20.60
C GLN A 374 -1.28 -6.15 19.61
N MET A 375 -0.82 -6.36 18.37
CA MET A 375 -1.53 -7.14 17.36
C MET A 375 -0.67 -8.32 16.90
N TYR A 376 -1.32 -9.47 16.75
CA TYR A 376 -0.70 -10.69 16.26
C TYR A 376 -1.45 -11.19 15.06
N TYR A 377 -0.71 -11.58 14.03
CA TYR A 377 -1.25 -11.98 12.73
C TYR A 377 -0.78 -13.37 12.36
N LEU A 378 -1.69 -14.15 11.81
CA LEU A 378 -1.42 -15.43 11.16
C LEU A 378 -2.12 -15.44 9.82
N ARG A 379 -1.33 -15.54 8.75
CA ARG A 379 -1.82 -15.53 7.38
C ARG A 379 -1.42 -16.81 6.65
N LEU A 380 -2.38 -17.47 6.04
CA LEU A 380 -2.17 -18.60 5.13
C LEU A 380 -2.64 -18.20 3.74
N LYS A 381 -1.75 -18.20 2.76
CA LYS A 381 -2.01 -17.76 1.38
C LYS A 381 -1.70 -18.87 0.39
N TRP A 382 -2.67 -19.19 -0.46
CA TRP A 382 -2.52 -20.11 -1.59
C TRP A 382 -2.71 -19.34 -2.89
N SER A 383 -1.66 -19.35 -3.74
CA SER A 383 -1.61 -18.65 -5.04
C SER A 383 -1.82 -19.63 -6.19
N PHE A 384 -2.49 -19.22 -7.29
CA PHE A 384 -2.78 -20.04 -8.47
C PHE A 384 -2.78 -19.23 -9.78
#